data_643204dcaccb09d2edbb36582eebe336
#
_entry.id   643204dcaccb09d2edbb36582eebe336
#
_cell.length_a   1.000
_cell.length_b   1.000
_cell.length_c   1.000
_cell.angle_alpha   90.00
_cell.angle_beta   90.00
_cell.angle_gamma   90.00
#
_symmetry.space_group_name_H-M   'P 1'
#
loop_
_entity.id
_entity.type
_entity.pdbx_description
1 polymer ?
#
loop_
_entity_poly.entity_id
_entity_poly.type
_entity_poly.pdbx_seq_one_letter_code
_entity_poly.pdbx_strand_id
1 'polypeptide(L)'
;MHAPRLVLIYESGTIEAKPTRAPLSIGDGELADTALDVVGVPEVFSYYLQGGRVDVGFLGAAQICRYGNINTTVIGPYQHPKVRLPGAGGAPESAEFHTQFMLRRL
;
A
#
# COMPACT_ATOMS: atom_id res chain seq x y z
N MET A 1 -3.71 4.41 21.00
CA MET A 1 -4.16 4.35 19.58
C MET A 1 -5.27 5.39 19.42
N HIS A 2 -5.12 6.39 18.52
CA HIS A 2 -6.09 7.48 18.38
C HIS A 2 -7.14 7.24 17.27
N ALA A 3 -7.13 6.07 16.65
CA ALA A 3 -8.14 5.65 15.69
C ALA A 3 -8.63 4.22 15.99
N PRO A 4 -9.35 3.99 17.10
CA PRO A 4 -9.70 2.66 17.59
C PRO A 4 -10.69 1.89 16.71
N ARG A 5 -11.36 2.57 15.77
CA ARG A 5 -12.33 1.98 14.84
C ARG A 5 -11.79 1.82 13.43
N LEU A 6 -10.51 2.12 13.22
CA LEU A 6 -9.88 1.95 11.92
C LEU A 6 -9.62 0.46 11.69
N VAL A 7 -10.08 -0.05 10.55
CA VAL A 7 -9.73 -1.37 10.03
C VAL A 7 -8.59 -1.20 9.05
N LEU A 8 -7.45 -1.82 9.31
CA LEU A 8 -6.29 -1.75 8.46
C LEU A 8 -6.24 -2.98 7.56
N ILE A 9 -6.17 -2.74 6.24
CA ILE A 9 -5.98 -3.76 5.22
C ILE A 9 -4.60 -3.59 4.62
N TYR A 10 -3.82 -4.66 4.63
CA TYR A 10 -2.54 -4.69 3.93
C TYR A 10 -2.72 -5.28 2.54
N GLU A 11 -2.03 -4.73 1.55
CA GLU A 11 -2.06 -5.21 0.15
C GLU A 11 -1.73 -6.70 0.04
N SER A 12 -0.93 -7.23 0.97
CA SER A 12 -0.57 -8.65 1.07
C SER A 12 -1.72 -9.58 1.44
N GLY A 13 -2.88 -9.05 1.84
CA GLY A 13 -4.09 -9.82 2.14
C GLY A 13 -4.48 -9.87 3.61
N THR A 14 -3.69 -9.32 4.53
CA THR A 14 -4.04 -9.35 5.95
C THR A 14 -4.99 -8.23 6.34
N ILE A 15 -6.06 -8.56 7.06
CA ILE A 15 -7.12 -7.64 7.47
C ILE A 15 -7.12 -7.53 8.99
N GLU A 16 -7.12 -6.29 9.49
CA GLU A 16 -7.15 -5.97 10.93
C GLU A 16 -6.06 -6.71 11.74
N ALA A 17 -4.86 -6.84 11.18
CA ALA A 17 -3.72 -7.38 11.91
C ALA A 17 -3.36 -6.50 13.12
N LYS A 18 -3.00 -7.15 14.23
CA LYS A 18 -2.63 -6.49 15.50
C LYS A 18 -1.24 -6.94 15.95
N PRO A 19 -0.19 -6.65 15.16
CA PRO A 19 1.14 -7.09 15.47
C PRO A 19 1.65 -6.47 16.79
N THR A 20 2.43 -7.22 17.55
CA THR A 20 2.98 -6.76 18.83
C THR A 20 4.19 -5.84 18.67
N ARG A 21 4.83 -5.88 17.50
CA ARG A 21 5.94 -5.03 17.07
C ARG A 21 5.65 -4.39 15.71
N ALA A 22 6.42 -3.40 15.33
CA ALA A 22 6.35 -2.85 13.98
C ALA A 22 6.74 -3.93 12.96
N PRO A 23 5.89 -4.24 11.96
CA PRO A 23 6.20 -5.24 10.94
C PRO A 23 7.40 -4.81 10.10
N LEU A 24 8.23 -5.79 9.72
CA LEU A 24 9.39 -5.54 8.86
C LEU A 24 8.99 -5.22 7.42
N SER A 25 7.88 -5.78 6.97
CA SER A 25 7.28 -5.54 5.66
C SER A 25 5.79 -5.92 5.69
N ILE A 26 5.06 -5.64 4.60
CA ILE A 26 3.68 -6.13 4.43
C ILE A 26 3.58 -7.66 4.30
N GLY A 27 4.70 -8.36 4.10
CA GLY A 27 4.80 -9.83 4.07
C GLY A 27 5.29 -10.44 5.38
N ASP A 28 5.37 -9.68 6.47
CA ASP A 28 5.76 -10.21 7.79
C ASP A 28 4.72 -11.21 8.28
N GLY A 29 5.16 -12.44 8.64
CA GLY A 29 4.28 -13.52 9.10
C GLY A 29 3.43 -13.16 10.32
N GLU A 30 3.94 -12.30 11.22
CA GLU A 30 3.19 -11.83 12.38
C GLU A 30 1.90 -11.08 11.97
N LEU A 31 1.88 -10.45 10.80
CA LEU A 31 0.65 -9.83 10.30
C LEU A 31 -0.44 -10.86 10.04
N ALA A 32 -0.09 -12.00 9.44
CA ALA A 32 -1.04 -13.08 9.19
C ALA A 32 -1.46 -13.77 10.51
N ASP A 33 -0.51 -14.01 11.41
CA ASP A 33 -0.78 -14.66 12.70
C ASP A 33 -1.71 -13.86 13.61
N THR A 34 -1.70 -12.53 13.47
CA THR A 34 -2.48 -11.59 14.30
C THR A 34 -3.67 -10.98 13.58
N ALA A 35 -3.90 -11.32 12.31
CA ALA A 35 -5.00 -10.79 11.51
C ALA A 35 -6.36 -11.34 11.97
N LEU A 36 -7.40 -10.53 11.80
CA LEU A 36 -8.78 -10.99 11.90
C LEU A 36 -9.11 -11.96 10.75
N ASP A 37 -8.60 -11.66 9.56
CA ASP A 37 -8.78 -12.47 8.36
C ASP A 37 -7.58 -12.36 7.43
N VAL A 38 -7.38 -13.40 6.59
CA VAL A 38 -6.33 -13.42 5.56
C VAL A 38 -6.96 -13.84 4.24
N VAL A 39 -6.93 -12.95 3.28
CA VAL A 39 -7.50 -13.16 1.94
C VAL A 39 -6.41 -13.16 0.87
N GLY A 40 -6.74 -13.65 -0.31
CA GLY A 40 -5.83 -13.60 -1.45
C GLY A 40 -5.62 -12.17 -1.97
N VAL A 41 -4.44 -11.89 -2.53
CA VAL A 41 -4.14 -10.59 -3.15
C VAL A 41 -5.19 -10.21 -4.21
N PRO A 42 -5.67 -11.10 -5.10
CA PRO A 42 -6.74 -10.78 -6.04
C PRO A 42 -8.04 -10.32 -5.35
N GLU A 43 -8.37 -10.86 -4.18
CA GLU A 43 -9.54 -10.43 -3.41
C GLU A 43 -9.38 -9.02 -2.86
N VAL A 44 -8.18 -8.67 -2.37
CA VAL A 44 -7.88 -7.30 -1.91
C VAL A 44 -8.17 -6.31 -3.03
N PHE A 45 -7.66 -6.57 -4.22
CA PHE A 45 -7.82 -5.66 -5.36
C PHE A 45 -9.24 -5.65 -5.92
N SER A 46 -9.80 -6.82 -6.24
CA SER A 46 -11.09 -6.91 -6.93
C SER A 46 -12.28 -6.66 -6.00
N TYR A 47 -12.24 -7.18 -4.77
CA TYR A 47 -13.38 -7.10 -3.87
C TYR A 47 -13.32 -5.86 -2.98
N TYR A 48 -12.17 -5.59 -2.36
CA TYR A 48 -12.06 -4.47 -1.42
C TYR A 48 -11.80 -3.15 -2.13
N LEU A 49 -10.75 -3.07 -2.97
CA LEU A 49 -10.38 -1.83 -3.64
C LEU A 49 -11.36 -1.44 -4.73
N GLN A 50 -11.47 -2.24 -5.80
CA GLN A 50 -12.35 -1.96 -6.93
C GLN A 50 -13.83 -2.01 -6.51
N GLY A 51 -14.16 -2.77 -5.48
CA GLY A 51 -15.48 -2.78 -4.85
C GLY A 51 -15.82 -1.54 -4.02
N GLY A 52 -14.89 -0.56 -3.91
CA GLY A 52 -15.12 0.70 -3.19
C GLY A 52 -15.29 0.53 -1.67
N ARG A 53 -14.66 -0.48 -1.08
CA ARG A 53 -14.78 -0.79 0.36
C ARG A 53 -13.64 -0.25 1.20
N VAL A 54 -12.72 0.48 0.59
CA VAL A 54 -11.57 1.09 1.27
C VAL A 54 -11.68 2.61 1.13
N ASP A 55 -11.76 3.31 2.25
CA ASP A 55 -11.96 4.76 2.28
C ASP A 55 -10.66 5.53 2.06
N VAL A 56 -9.54 5.02 2.58
CA VAL A 56 -8.24 5.72 2.57
C VAL A 56 -7.12 4.78 2.17
N GLY A 57 -6.36 5.15 1.15
CA GLY A 57 -5.14 4.47 0.71
C GLY A 57 -3.88 5.22 1.13
N PHE A 58 -2.83 4.47 1.50
CA PHE A 58 -1.51 5.02 1.83
C PHE A 58 -0.47 4.53 0.82
N LEU A 59 0.20 5.45 0.15
CA LEU A 59 1.26 5.15 -0.80
C LEU A 59 2.58 5.79 -0.38
N GLY A 60 3.66 4.99 -0.41
CA GLY A 60 5.02 5.49 -0.27
C GLY A 60 5.62 5.83 -1.63
N ALA A 61 6.38 6.93 -1.73
CA ALA A 61 7.03 7.32 -2.96
C ALA A 61 8.40 7.95 -2.73
N ALA A 62 9.39 7.56 -3.56
CA ALA A 62 10.72 8.16 -3.53
C ALA A 62 10.72 9.57 -4.17
N GLN A 63 9.91 9.76 -5.21
CA GLN A 63 9.75 11.04 -5.90
C GLN A 63 8.28 11.31 -6.19
N ILE A 64 7.84 12.52 -5.86
CA ILE A 64 6.47 13.02 -6.09
C ILE A 64 6.61 14.41 -6.71
N CYS A 65 5.91 14.67 -7.81
CA CYS A 65 5.86 16.00 -8.40
C CYS A 65 4.74 16.86 -7.76
N ARG A 66 4.72 18.15 -8.07
CA ARG A 66 3.71 19.10 -7.56
C ARG A 66 2.26 18.77 -7.95
N TYR A 67 2.07 17.94 -8.94
CA TYR A 67 0.74 17.51 -9.41
C TYR A 67 0.32 16.14 -8.84
N GLY A 68 1.10 15.57 -7.90
CA GLY A 68 0.81 14.28 -7.30
C GLY A 68 1.27 13.06 -8.09
N ASN A 69 1.96 13.24 -9.24
CA ASN A 69 2.52 12.11 -9.97
C ASN A 69 3.66 11.45 -9.18
N ILE A 70 3.66 10.14 -9.14
CA ILE A 70 4.64 9.32 -8.43
C ILE A 70 5.58 8.68 -9.45
N ASN A 71 6.89 8.77 -9.20
CA ASN A 71 7.87 7.99 -9.95
C ASN A 71 8.06 6.63 -9.27
N THR A 72 7.75 5.58 -10.00
CA THR A 72 7.87 4.20 -9.53
C THR A 72 8.97 3.39 -10.24
N THR A 73 9.65 3.97 -11.21
CA THR A 73 10.49 3.23 -12.17
C THR A 73 11.97 3.40 -11.95
N VAL A 74 12.51 4.60 -12.16
CA VAL A 74 13.96 4.88 -12.05
C VAL A 74 14.23 6.31 -11.61
N ILE A 75 15.36 6.53 -10.98
CA ILE A 75 15.96 7.85 -10.77
C ILE A 75 17.19 7.96 -11.64
N GLY A 76 17.23 8.94 -12.52
CA GLY A 76 18.26 9.14 -13.54
C GLY A 76 17.87 8.55 -14.90
N PRO A 77 18.83 8.49 -15.87
CA PRO A 77 18.55 7.94 -17.20
C PRO A 77 18.11 6.49 -17.14
N TYR A 78 17.12 6.12 -17.96
CA TYR A 78 16.54 4.76 -17.94
C TYR A 78 17.57 3.66 -18.23
N GLN A 79 18.48 3.90 -19.16
CA GLN A 79 19.51 2.95 -19.57
C GLN A 79 20.63 2.79 -18.53
N HIS A 80 20.90 3.84 -17.74
CA HIS A 80 21.91 3.85 -16.69
C HIS A 80 21.36 4.53 -15.43
N PRO A 81 20.40 3.89 -14.74
CA PRO A 81 19.74 4.51 -13.60
C PRO A 81 20.67 4.64 -12.40
N LYS A 82 20.57 5.77 -11.72
CA LYS A 82 21.21 5.93 -10.39
C LYS A 82 20.57 5.03 -9.36
N VAL A 83 19.24 4.89 -9.44
CA VAL A 83 18.44 4.01 -8.59
C VAL A 83 17.33 3.38 -9.42
N ARG A 84 17.18 2.07 -9.32
CA ARG A 84 16.02 1.34 -9.81
C ARG A 84 14.97 1.27 -8.69
N LEU A 85 13.76 1.73 -8.97
CA LEU A 85 12.65 1.68 -8.03
C LEU A 85 11.85 0.38 -8.19
N PRO A 86 11.04 -0.02 -7.20
CA PRO A 86 10.38 -1.34 -7.19
C PRO A 86 9.27 -1.53 -8.22
N GLY A 87 8.86 -0.50 -8.92
CA GLY A 87 7.71 -0.54 -9.82
C GLY A 87 6.44 0.04 -9.20
N ALA A 88 5.34 -0.03 -9.93
CA ALA A 88 4.06 0.55 -9.50
C ALA A 88 3.34 -0.32 -8.45
N GLY A 89 3.47 -1.66 -8.51
CA GLY A 89 2.69 -2.56 -7.66
C GLY A 89 1.20 -2.26 -7.76
N GLY A 90 0.51 -2.18 -6.64
CA GLY A 90 -0.91 -1.80 -6.54
C GLY A 90 -1.17 -0.30 -6.43
N ALA A 91 -0.17 0.56 -6.69
CA ALA A 91 -0.33 2.01 -6.59
C ALA A 91 -1.37 2.59 -7.56
N PRO A 92 -1.49 2.14 -8.82
CA PRO A 92 -2.54 2.63 -9.74
C PRO A 92 -3.93 2.36 -9.21
N GLU A 93 -4.23 1.14 -8.80
CA GLU A 93 -5.51 0.74 -8.25
C GLU A 93 -5.81 1.47 -6.95
N SER A 94 -4.80 1.60 -6.08
CA SER A 94 -4.94 2.36 -4.84
C SER A 94 -5.26 3.83 -5.10
N ALA A 95 -4.65 4.45 -6.10
CA ALA A 95 -4.90 5.85 -6.44
C ALA A 95 -6.26 6.08 -7.10
N GLU A 96 -6.78 5.10 -7.85
CA GLU A 96 -8.03 5.22 -8.61
C GLU A 96 -9.28 4.96 -7.75
N PHE A 97 -9.23 3.96 -6.86
CA PHE A 97 -10.41 3.44 -6.19
C PHE A 97 -10.62 3.91 -4.74
N HIS A 98 -9.71 4.72 -4.20
CA HIS A 98 -9.90 5.29 -2.87
C HIS A 98 -10.60 6.65 -2.91
N THR A 99 -11.47 6.90 -1.94
CA THR A 99 -12.08 8.22 -1.73
C THR A 99 -11.02 9.26 -1.37
N GLN A 100 -10.00 8.85 -0.63
CA GLN A 100 -8.84 9.66 -0.27
C GLN A 100 -7.59 8.79 -0.30
N PHE A 101 -6.49 9.31 -0.81
CA PHE A 101 -5.20 8.66 -0.64
C PHE A 101 -4.15 9.64 -0.12
N MET A 102 -3.24 9.12 0.68
CA MET A 102 -2.15 9.89 1.27
C MET A 102 -0.83 9.48 0.66
N LEU A 103 -0.08 10.46 0.18
CA LEU A 103 1.27 10.27 -0.32
C LEU A 103 2.28 10.60 0.77
N ARG A 104 3.18 9.67 1.04
CA ARG A 104 4.33 9.90 1.91
C ARG A 104 5.61 9.78 1.10
N ARG A 105 6.44 10.84 1.13
CA ARG A 105 7.81 10.77 0.64
C ARG A 105 8.65 9.93 1.61
N LEU A 106 9.32 8.92 1.09
CA LEU A 106 10.26 8.06 1.80
C LEU A 106 11.64 8.71 1.89
#